data_962b4fe5c0c24f74215ada130d99cf0e
#
_entry.id   962b4fe5c0c24f74215ada130d99cf0e
#
_cell.length_a   1.000
_cell.length_b   1.000
_cell.length_c   1.000
_cell.angle_alpha   90.00
_cell.angle_beta   90.00
_cell.angle_gamma   90.00
#
_symmetry.space_group_name_H-M   'P 1'
#
loop_
_entity.id
_entity.type
_entity.pdbx_description
1 polymer ?
#
loop_
_entity_poly.entity_id
_entity_poly.type
_entity_poly.pdbx_seq_one_letter_code
_entity_poly.pdbx_strand_id
1 'polypeptide(L)'
;MRKALIVWGGWPGHDPDLCASIYREWLKKEGFDVRIETETSAFLDPSLIEYSLIIPIYTMSKIEKPEALHLCEVVKSGVGLAGHHGGMCDAFRDSVDYQFMCGGQWVAHPGNIIDYKVDITRPDDPIMQGISSFEHRSEQYYMHVDPANEVLATTTFTGEHSPWIEGVVMPVVWKKRYGEG
;
A
#
# COMPACT_ATOMS: atom_id res chain seq x y z
N MET A 1 -20.21 11.51 9.54
CA MET A 1 -19.65 10.14 9.66
C MET A 1 -18.48 10.05 8.68
N ARG A 2 -17.33 9.50 9.07
CA ARG A 2 -16.17 9.34 8.18
C ARG A 2 -16.52 8.33 7.08
N LYS A 3 -16.16 8.63 5.84
CA LYS A 3 -16.39 7.72 4.69
C LYS A 3 -15.10 7.05 4.28
N ALA A 4 -15.13 5.77 3.93
CA ALA A 4 -14.02 5.04 3.34
C ALA A 4 -14.44 4.34 2.05
N LEU A 5 -13.56 4.34 1.06
CA LEU A 5 -13.70 3.57 -0.17
C LEU A 5 -12.67 2.44 -0.19
N ILE A 6 -13.12 1.23 -0.44
CA ILE A 6 -12.27 0.08 -0.76
C ILE A 6 -12.49 -0.26 -2.23
N VAL A 7 -11.41 -0.32 -3.01
CA VAL A 7 -11.47 -0.77 -4.42
C VAL A 7 -10.57 -2.00 -4.55
N TRP A 8 -11.17 -3.15 -4.89
CA TRP A 8 -10.42 -4.41 -4.90
C TRP A 8 -10.56 -5.18 -6.21
N GLY A 9 -9.52 -5.95 -6.54
CA GLY A 9 -9.48 -6.79 -7.73
C GLY A 9 -8.06 -7.21 -8.11
N GLY A 10 -7.83 -7.42 -9.41
CA GLY A 10 -6.53 -7.85 -9.92
C GLY A 10 -6.29 -9.34 -9.71
N TRP A 11 -5.07 -9.72 -9.36
CA TRP A 11 -4.69 -11.12 -9.26
C TRP A 11 -5.38 -11.85 -8.09
N PRO A 12 -6.14 -12.93 -8.36
CA PRO A 12 -6.93 -13.60 -7.32
C PRO A 12 -6.09 -14.35 -6.28
N GLY A 13 -4.82 -14.64 -6.56
CA GLY A 13 -3.91 -15.31 -5.63
C GLY A 13 -3.57 -14.53 -4.35
N HIS A 14 -3.94 -13.25 -4.29
CA HIS A 14 -3.82 -12.43 -3.10
C HIS A 14 -5.13 -12.32 -2.28
N ASP A 15 -6.14 -13.13 -2.59
CA ASP A 15 -7.45 -13.13 -1.93
C ASP A 15 -8.03 -11.71 -1.71
N PRO A 16 -8.12 -10.87 -2.78
CA PRO A 16 -8.45 -9.45 -2.62
C PRO A 16 -9.86 -9.21 -2.06
N ASP A 17 -10.81 -10.09 -2.32
CA ASP A 17 -12.17 -10.08 -1.79
C ASP A 17 -12.19 -10.34 -0.27
N LEU A 18 -11.39 -11.31 0.20
CA LEU A 18 -11.23 -11.59 1.62
C LEU A 18 -10.56 -10.41 2.35
N CYS A 19 -9.49 -9.87 1.78
CA CYS A 19 -8.82 -8.68 2.29
C CYS A 19 -9.79 -7.49 2.40
N ALA A 20 -10.57 -7.22 1.35
CA ALA A 20 -11.58 -6.16 1.34
C ALA A 20 -12.62 -6.36 2.43
N SER A 21 -13.07 -7.60 2.63
CA SER A 21 -14.04 -7.95 3.68
C SER A 21 -13.49 -7.70 5.09
N ILE A 22 -12.23 -8.06 5.35
CA ILE A 22 -11.55 -7.83 6.64
C ILE A 22 -11.46 -6.33 6.93
N TYR A 23 -11.00 -5.52 5.95
CA TYR A 23 -10.92 -4.07 6.11
C TYR A 23 -12.28 -3.43 6.31
N ARG A 24 -13.31 -3.88 5.56
CA ARG A 24 -14.68 -3.39 5.74
C ARG A 24 -15.17 -3.57 7.17
N GLU A 25 -15.06 -4.80 7.70
CA GLU A 25 -15.55 -5.10 9.04
C GLU A 25 -14.78 -4.34 10.13
N TRP A 26 -13.49 -4.17 9.96
CA TRP A 26 -12.68 -3.36 10.86
C TRP A 26 -13.08 -1.88 10.80
N LEU A 27 -13.15 -1.29 9.60
CA LEU A 27 -13.51 0.13 9.42
C LEU A 27 -14.92 0.45 9.94
N LYS A 28 -15.88 -0.47 9.78
CA LYS A 28 -17.22 -0.30 10.36
C LYS A 28 -17.17 -0.22 11.89
N LYS A 29 -16.36 -1.03 12.55
CA LYS A 29 -16.15 -0.98 14.00
C LYS A 29 -15.52 0.34 14.44
N GLU A 30 -14.68 0.94 13.59
CA GLU A 30 -14.08 2.26 13.78
C GLU A 30 -15.03 3.43 13.41
N GLY A 31 -16.27 3.15 13.06
CA GLY A 31 -17.32 4.15 12.77
C GLY A 31 -17.24 4.78 11.38
N PHE A 32 -16.67 4.08 10.41
CA PHE A 32 -16.71 4.50 9.01
C PHE A 32 -17.98 4.00 8.29
N ASP A 33 -18.48 4.83 7.38
CA ASP A 33 -19.37 4.40 6.29
C ASP A 33 -18.49 3.88 5.16
N VAL A 34 -18.60 2.58 4.83
CA VAL A 34 -17.67 1.89 3.92
C VAL A 34 -18.36 1.50 2.64
N ARG A 35 -17.91 2.10 1.53
CA ARG A 35 -18.25 1.72 0.17
C ARG A 35 -17.20 0.75 -0.38
N ILE A 36 -17.64 -0.30 -1.09
CA ILE A 36 -16.76 -1.27 -1.75
C ILE A 36 -17.09 -1.29 -3.23
N GLU A 37 -16.05 -1.27 -4.06
CA GLU A 37 -16.13 -1.34 -5.52
C GLU A 37 -15.09 -2.35 -6.05
N THR A 38 -15.37 -2.91 -7.23
CA THR A 38 -14.49 -3.86 -7.91
C THR A 38 -13.81 -3.28 -9.16
N GLU A 39 -14.27 -2.13 -9.60
CA GLU A 39 -13.76 -1.47 -10.80
C GLU A 39 -12.96 -0.22 -10.47
N THR A 40 -11.83 -0.02 -11.13
CA THR A 40 -10.97 1.17 -10.96
C THR A 40 -11.67 2.46 -11.38
N SER A 41 -12.70 2.38 -12.22
CA SER A 41 -13.54 3.53 -12.57
C SER A 41 -14.22 4.21 -11.37
N ALA A 42 -14.32 3.52 -10.23
CA ALA A 42 -14.75 4.12 -8.97
C ALA A 42 -13.85 5.29 -8.54
N PHE A 43 -12.58 5.31 -8.96
CA PHE A 43 -11.67 6.43 -8.70
C PHE A 43 -12.04 7.72 -9.44
N LEU A 44 -12.94 7.68 -10.43
CA LEU A 44 -13.44 8.87 -11.14
C LEU A 44 -14.60 9.57 -10.42
N ASP A 45 -15.11 9.02 -9.33
CA ASP A 45 -16.23 9.60 -8.60
C ASP A 45 -15.86 10.96 -7.98
N PRO A 46 -16.46 12.08 -8.42
CA PRO A 46 -16.11 13.40 -7.92
C PRO A 46 -16.41 13.60 -6.42
N SER A 47 -17.26 12.75 -5.84
CA SER A 47 -17.57 12.80 -4.40
C SER A 47 -16.43 12.27 -3.51
N LEU A 48 -15.38 11.69 -4.08
CA LEU A 48 -14.26 11.13 -3.30
C LEU A 48 -13.51 12.18 -2.47
N ILE A 49 -13.57 13.45 -2.83
CA ILE A 49 -13.03 14.55 -2.01
C ILE A 49 -13.70 14.68 -0.63
N GLU A 50 -14.88 14.05 -0.44
CA GLU A 50 -15.59 14.01 0.83
C GLU A 50 -15.20 12.79 1.69
N TYR A 51 -14.38 11.89 1.16
CA TYR A 51 -13.95 10.70 1.87
C TYR A 51 -12.79 11.02 2.81
N SER A 52 -12.67 10.20 3.85
CA SER A 52 -11.54 10.29 4.78
C SER A 52 -10.42 9.32 4.41
N LEU A 53 -10.75 8.24 3.69
CA LEU A 53 -9.79 7.17 3.41
C LEU A 53 -10.17 6.42 2.13
N ILE A 54 -9.15 6.09 1.33
CA ILE A 54 -9.24 5.18 0.18
C ILE A 54 -8.25 4.04 0.39
N ILE A 55 -8.71 2.79 0.18
CA ILE A 55 -7.90 1.57 0.31
C ILE A 55 -7.95 0.80 -1.02
N PRO A 56 -6.92 0.90 -1.86
CA PRO A 56 -6.78 0.05 -3.03
C PRO A 56 -6.27 -1.34 -2.61
N ILE A 57 -6.91 -2.39 -3.13
CA ILE A 57 -6.52 -3.79 -2.97
C ILE A 57 -6.48 -4.43 -4.36
N TYR A 58 -5.60 -3.93 -5.18
CA TYR A 58 -5.39 -4.38 -6.55
C TYR A 58 -3.94 -4.85 -6.72
N THR A 59 -3.72 -5.95 -7.45
CA THR A 59 -2.37 -6.45 -7.74
C THR A 59 -2.25 -6.80 -9.21
N MET A 60 -1.12 -6.44 -9.84
CA MET A 60 -0.78 -6.77 -11.22
C MET A 60 -1.91 -6.41 -12.21
N SER A 61 -2.50 -5.25 -12.06
CA SER A 61 -3.60 -4.78 -12.86
C SER A 61 -3.23 -3.49 -13.62
N LYS A 62 -4.21 -2.94 -14.31
CA LYS A 62 -4.10 -1.67 -15.02
C LYS A 62 -5.06 -0.65 -14.44
N ILE A 63 -4.69 0.59 -14.53
CA ILE A 63 -5.53 1.74 -14.23
C ILE A 63 -5.49 2.68 -15.44
N GLU A 64 -6.64 3.20 -15.81
CA GLU A 64 -6.67 4.21 -16.88
C GLU A 64 -6.07 5.52 -16.38
N LYS A 65 -5.40 6.24 -17.28
CA LYS A 65 -4.71 7.49 -16.91
C LYS A 65 -5.64 8.52 -16.25
N PRO A 66 -6.88 8.74 -16.70
CA PRO A 66 -7.81 9.64 -16.02
C PRO A 66 -8.14 9.20 -14.59
N GLU A 67 -8.28 7.89 -14.35
CA GLU A 67 -8.56 7.32 -13.03
C GLU A 67 -7.39 7.57 -12.06
N ALA A 68 -6.17 7.28 -12.51
CA ALA A 68 -4.96 7.52 -11.73
C ALA A 68 -4.78 9.01 -11.39
N LEU A 69 -4.95 9.90 -12.37
CA LEU A 69 -4.82 11.34 -12.15
C LEU A 69 -5.88 11.88 -11.19
N HIS A 70 -7.14 11.46 -11.34
CA HIS A 70 -8.19 11.89 -10.43
C HIS A 70 -7.95 11.40 -9.01
N LEU A 71 -7.54 10.12 -8.82
CA LEU A 71 -7.15 9.59 -7.51
C LEU A 71 -6.00 10.41 -6.89
N CYS A 72 -4.98 10.76 -7.67
CA CYS A 72 -3.89 11.61 -7.21
C CYS A 72 -4.37 13.00 -6.75
N GLU A 73 -5.29 13.64 -7.48
CA GLU A 73 -5.84 14.94 -7.10
C GLU A 73 -6.71 14.82 -5.83
N VAL A 74 -7.47 13.75 -5.68
CA VAL A 74 -8.26 13.47 -4.47
C VAL A 74 -7.35 13.32 -3.25
N VAL A 75 -6.25 12.57 -3.36
CA VAL A 75 -5.29 12.42 -2.25
C VAL A 75 -4.60 13.74 -1.96
N LYS A 76 -4.16 14.49 -2.99
CA LYS A 76 -3.57 15.83 -2.80
C LYS A 76 -4.49 16.79 -2.06
N SER A 77 -5.81 16.65 -2.19
CA SER A 77 -6.78 17.51 -1.51
C SER A 77 -6.97 17.20 -0.02
N GLY A 78 -6.34 16.13 0.50
CA GLY A 78 -6.37 15.78 1.92
C GLY A 78 -7.05 14.43 2.24
N VAL A 79 -7.49 13.68 1.24
CA VAL A 79 -8.03 12.33 1.45
C VAL A 79 -6.87 11.36 1.71
N GLY A 80 -6.94 10.58 2.79
CA GLY A 80 -5.93 9.59 3.11
C GLY A 80 -5.95 8.42 2.13
N LEU A 81 -4.76 7.93 1.75
CA LEU A 81 -4.59 6.68 1.03
C LEU A 81 -3.84 5.69 1.93
N ALA A 82 -4.38 4.50 2.12
CA ALA A 82 -3.70 3.43 2.86
C ALA A 82 -3.84 2.11 2.13
N GLY A 83 -2.86 1.24 2.31
CA GLY A 83 -2.93 -0.08 1.68
C GLY A 83 -1.73 -0.93 2.07
N HIS A 84 -1.68 -2.11 1.50
CA HIS A 84 -0.62 -3.07 1.77
C HIS A 84 -0.26 -3.85 0.53
N HIS A 85 0.95 -4.42 0.54
CA HIS A 85 1.42 -5.40 -0.43
C HIS A 85 1.20 -4.95 -1.89
N GLY A 86 0.61 -5.82 -2.72
CA GLY A 86 0.31 -5.55 -4.11
C GLY A 86 -0.60 -4.35 -4.34
N GLY A 87 -1.51 -4.04 -3.41
CA GLY A 87 -2.41 -2.90 -3.51
C GLY A 87 -1.73 -1.53 -3.51
N MET A 88 -0.47 -1.47 -3.04
CA MET A 88 0.33 -0.25 -3.06
C MET A 88 1.37 -0.26 -4.17
N CYS A 89 2.39 -1.12 -4.07
CA CYS A 89 3.57 -1.01 -4.93
C CYS A 89 3.53 -1.90 -6.18
N ASP A 90 2.60 -2.86 -6.24
CA ASP A 90 2.44 -3.79 -7.36
C ASP A 90 1.06 -3.72 -8.03
N ALA A 91 0.28 -2.69 -7.72
CA ALA A 91 -1.09 -2.57 -8.21
C ALA A 91 -1.12 -2.26 -9.71
N PHE A 92 -0.51 -1.17 -10.09
CA PHE A 92 -0.59 -0.58 -11.42
C PHE A 92 0.81 -0.26 -11.92
N ARG A 93 1.53 -1.29 -12.38
CA ARG A 93 2.96 -1.21 -12.75
C ARG A 93 3.26 -0.19 -13.83
N ASP A 94 2.30 0.11 -14.71
CA ASP A 94 2.45 1.05 -15.82
C ASP A 94 2.11 2.51 -15.44
N SER A 95 1.63 2.74 -14.20
CA SER A 95 1.21 4.06 -13.74
C SER A 95 2.26 4.72 -12.84
N VAL A 96 3.10 5.56 -13.43
CA VAL A 96 4.12 6.32 -12.68
C VAL A 96 3.50 7.33 -11.72
N ASP A 97 2.33 7.88 -12.06
CA ASP A 97 1.61 8.82 -11.19
C ASP A 97 1.17 8.13 -9.88
N TYR A 98 0.61 6.91 -10.00
CA TYR A 98 0.22 6.10 -8.84
C TYR A 98 1.43 5.73 -7.98
N GLN A 99 2.52 5.28 -8.59
CA GLN A 99 3.75 4.88 -7.89
C GLN A 99 4.39 6.08 -7.17
N PHE A 100 4.39 7.25 -7.80
CA PHE A 100 4.90 8.47 -7.18
C PHE A 100 4.05 8.89 -5.97
N MET A 101 2.74 8.73 -6.04
CA MET A 101 1.84 8.97 -4.92
C MET A 101 2.10 7.98 -3.77
N CYS A 102 2.20 6.67 -4.06
CA CYS A 102 2.43 5.62 -3.06
C CYS A 102 3.84 5.65 -2.43
N GLY A 103 4.81 6.18 -3.14
CA GLY A 103 6.20 6.26 -2.66
C GLY A 103 7.03 5.01 -2.93
N GLY A 104 6.61 4.12 -3.81
CA GLY A 104 7.37 2.93 -4.17
C GLY A 104 6.83 2.20 -5.39
N GLN A 105 7.70 1.41 -5.99
CA GLN A 105 7.40 0.53 -7.10
C GLN A 105 8.00 -0.84 -6.83
N TRP A 106 7.19 -1.87 -6.92
CA TRP A 106 7.65 -3.25 -6.85
C TRP A 106 8.60 -3.58 -8.01
N VAL A 107 9.66 -4.32 -7.71
CA VAL A 107 10.66 -4.79 -8.67
C VAL A 107 10.76 -6.31 -8.65
N ALA A 108 10.92 -6.91 -7.47
CA ALA A 108 11.10 -8.34 -7.30
C ALA A 108 10.79 -8.79 -5.86
N HIS A 109 10.66 -10.09 -5.65
CA HIS A 109 10.68 -10.76 -4.35
C HIS A 109 11.58 -12.01 -4.44
N PRO A 110 12.92 -11.84 -4.36
CA PRO A 110 13.88 -12.93 -4.50
C PRO A 110 13.60 -14.05 -3.50
N GLY A 111 13.52 -15.29 -3.99
CA GLY A 111 13.18 -16.46 -3.17
C GLY A 111 11.68 -16.73 -3.01
N ASN A 112 10.80 -15.89 -3.59
CA ASN A 112 9.35 -15.96 -3.45
C ASN A 112 8.90 -15.88 -1.97
N ILE A 113 8.30 -16.95 -1.42
CA ILE A 113 7.85 -17.00 -0.02
C ILE A 113 9.03 -17.48 0.85
N ILE A 114 9.61 -16.56 1.59
CA ILE A 114 10.78 -16.82 2.46
C ILE A 114 10.53 -16.33 3.88
N ASP A 115 11.34 -16.81 4.81
CA ASP A 115 11.37 -16.28 6.18
C ASP A 115 12.32 -15.07 6.22
N TYR A 116 11.87 -13.96 6.79
CA TYR A 116 12.67 -12.76 6.97
C TYR A 116 12.21 -11.97 8.19
N LYS A 117 13.09 -11.10 8.67
CA LYS A 117 12.81 -10.23 9.80
C LYS A 117 12.30 -8.87 9.34
N VAL A 118 11.32 -8.36 10.06
CA VAL A 118 10.87 -6.98 9.99
C VAL A 118 11.33 -6.24 11.24
N ASP A 119 12.16 -5.22 11.05
CA ASP A 119 12.71 -4.39 12.12
C ASP A 119 11.93 -3.08 12.22
N ILE A 120 11.36 -2.82 13.41
CA ILE A 120 10.69 -1.55 13.71
C ILE A 120 11.73 -0.49 13.97
N THR A 121 11.76 0.56 13.13
CA THR A 121 12.76 1.64 13.20
C THR A 121 12.23 2.89 13.92
N ARG A 122 10.91 3.04 14.01
CA ARG A 122 10.26 4.19 14.65
C ARG A 122 9.15 3.72 15.61
N PRO A 123 9.50 3.11 16.75
CA PRO A 123 8.53 2.57 17.71
C PRO A 123 7.73 3.67 18.44
N ASP A 124 8.20 4.91 18.38
CA ASP A 124 7.55 6.11 18.91
C ASP A 124 6.46 6.69 18.00
N ASP A 125 6.41 6.26 16.74
CA ASP A 125 5.37 6.71 15.82
C ASP A 125 4.01 6.10 16.20
N PRO A 126 2.91 6.88 16.19
CA PRO A 126 1.58 6.38 16.54
C PRO A 126 1.11 5.17 15.71
N ILE A 127 1.55 5.06 14.44
CA ILE A 127 1.21 3.93 13.57
C ILE A 127 1.87 2.64 14.08
N MET A 128 3.05 2.74 14.69
CA MET A 128 3.83 1.59 15.15
C MET A 128 3.60 1.25 16.63
N GLN A 129 2.74 1.99 17.32
CA GLN A 129 2.51 1.82 18.74
C GLN A 129 2.02 0.40 19.09
N GLY A 130 2.73 -0.29 19.97
CA GLY A 130 2.43 -1.66 20.39
C GLY A 130 2.95 -2.75 19.44
N ILE A 131 3.66 -2.37 18.37
CA ILE A 131 4.27 -3.31 17.42
C ILE A 131 5.78 -3.35 17.69
N SER A 132 6.32 -4.54 17.91
CA SER A 132 7.77 -4.80 18.01
C SER A 132 8.27 -5.53 16.76
N SER A 133 9.60 -5.55 16.55
CA SER A 133 10.21 -6.31 15.46
C SER A 133 9.79 -7.80 15.52
N PHE A 134 9.58 -8.42 14.36
CA PHE A 134 9.03 -9.77 14.25
C PHE A 134 9.62 -10.54 13.07
N GLU A 135 9.60 -11.86 13.15
CA GLU A 135 9.86 -12.75 12.01
C GLU A 135 8.57 -12.90 11.20
N HIS A 136 8.72 -12.93 9.89
CA HIS A 136 7.61 -13.05 8.95
C HIS A 136 7.95 -14.03 7.83
N ARG A 137 6.95 -14.75 7.36
CA ARG A 137 7.07 -15.64 6.20
C ARG A 137 6.14 -15.15 5.10
N SER A 138 6.70 -14.54 4.08
CA SER A 138 5.97 -13.96 2.95
C SER A 138 6.91 -13.62 1.80
N GLU A 139 6.44 -12.83 0.84
CA GLU A 139 7.24 -12.21 -0.20
C GLU A 139 8.01 -11.01 0.36
N GLN A 140 9.34 -11.12 0.46
CA GLN A 140 10.20 -10.00 0.83
C GLN A 140 10.39 -9.10 -0.40
N TYR A 141 9.68 -7.97 -0.45
CA TYR A 141 9.72 -7.07 -1.61
C TYR A 141 11.04 -6.30 -1.70
N TYR A 142 11.66 -6.40 -2.89
CA TYR A 142 12.64 -5.44 -3.36
C TYR A 142 11.92 -4.40 -4.22
N MET A 143 12.10 -3.12 -3.90
CA MET A 143 11.37 -2.02 -4.51
C MET A 143 12.30 -0.89 -4.95
N HIS A 144 11.89 -0.12 -5.95
CA HIS A 144 12.35 1.26 -6.08
C HIS A 144 11.51 2.13 -5.14
N VAL A 145 12.17 2.91 -4.30
CA VAL A 145 11.52 3.68 -3.22
C VAL A 145 11.78 5.17 -3.37
N ASP A 146 10.77 5.97 -3.00
CA ASP A 146 10.89 7.41 -2.96
C ASP A 146 11.70 7.86 -1.73
N PRO A 147 12.74 8.70 -1.88
CA PRO A 147 13.51 9.20 -0.76
C PRO A 147 12.71 10.13 0.19
N ALA A 148 11.53 10.59 -0.20
CA ALA A 148 10.63 11.36 0.65
C ALA A 148 9.80 10.52 1.62
N ASN A 149 9.89 9.18 1.54
CA ASN A 149 9.20 8.29 2.47
C ASN A 149 9.74 8.44 3.89
N GLU A 150 8.84 8.62 4.85
CA GLU A 150 9.17 8.49 6.28
C GLU A 150 9.06 7.00 6.66
N VAL A 151 10.19 6.32 6.74
CA VAL A 151 10.26 4.87 6.96
C VAL A 151 10.06 4.54 8.43
N LEU A 152 9.14 3.64 8.73
CA LEU A 152 8.74 3.22 10.08
C LEU A 152 9.23 1.80 10.42
N ALA A 153 9.36 0.94 9.42
CA ALA A 153 9.91 -0.41 9.56
C ALA A 153 10.68 -0.81 8.31
N THR A 154 11.67 -1.68 8.48
CA THR A 154 12.55 -2.14 7.41
C THR A 154 12.76 -3.65 7.45
N THR A 155 13.28 -4.21 6.35
CA THR A 155 13.85 -5.54 6.29
C THR A 155 15.23 -5.47 5.62
N THR A 156 16.10 -6.43 5.89
CA THR A 156 17.44 -6.50 5.31
C THR A 156 17.57 -7.78 4.50
N PHE A 157 18.02 -7.66 3.26
CA PHE A 157 18.28 -8.82 2.39
C PHE A 157 19.55 -9.56 2.80
N THR A 158 19.47 -10.89 2.91
CA THR A 158 20.62 -11.75 3.23
C THR A 158 21.53 -12.02 2.02
N GLY A 159 21.05 -11.76 0.80
CA GLY A 159 21.75 -12.11 -0.42
C GLY A 159 21.62 -13.59 -0.85
N GLU A 160 20.97 -14.45 -0.08
CA GLU A 160 20.81 -15.87 -0.35
C GLU A 160 20.26 -16.16 -1.76
N HIS A 161 19.24 -15.42 -2.17
CA HIS A 161 18.58 -15.59 -3.47
C HIS A 161 19.05 -14.61 -4.54
N SER A 162 19.79 -13.56 -4.15
CA SER A 162 20.30 -12.51 -5.02
C SER A 162 21.52 -11.85 -4.38
N PRO A 163 22.75 -12.40 -4.59
CA PRO A 163 23.96 -11.96 -3.87
C PRO A 163 24.29 -10.47 -4.02
N TRP A 164 23.88 -9.85 -5.14
CA TRP A 164 24.15 -8.42 -5.41
C TRP A 164 23.30 -7.44 -4.58
N ILE A 165 22.34 -7.93 -3.80
CA ILE A 165 21.54 -7.11 -2.87
C ILE A 165 21.83 -7.47 -1.40
N GLU A 166 22.88 -8.22 -1.11
CA GLU A 166 23.27 -8.55 0.27
C GLU A 166 23.46 -7.27 1.09
N GLY A 167 22.82 -7.22 2.26
CA GLY A 167 22.88 -6.07 3.16
C GLY A 167 22.02 -4.88 2.77
N VAL A 168 21.30 -4.95 1.65
CA VAL A 168 20.35 -3.88 1.27
C VAL A 168 19.20 -3.83 2.26
N VAL A 169 18.99 -2.63 2.82
CA VAL A 169 17.87 -2.34 3.73
C VAL A 169 16.71 -1.78 2.90
N MET A 170 15.53 -2.40 3.05
CA MET A 170 14.34 -2.04 2.29
C MET A 170 13.19 -1.63 3.23
N PRO A 171 12.45 -0.54 2.95
CA PRO A 171 11.23 -0.19 3.66
C PRO A 171 10.17 -1.29 3.60
N VAL A 172 9.53 -1.56 4.75
CA VAL A 172 8.35 -2.44 4.86
C VAL A 172 7.13 -1.64 5.24
N VAL A 173 7.27 -0.69 6.16
CA VAL A 173 6.22 0.25 6.55
C VAL A 173 6.74 1.67 6.40
N TRP A 174 5.95 2.50 5.75
CA TRP A 174 6.26 3.93 5.63
C TRP A 174 4.99 4.76 5.56
N LYS A 175 5.14 6.03 5.80
CA LYS A 175 4.16 7.05 5.49
C LYS A 175 4.78 8.10 4.58
N LYS A 176 3.97 8.73 3.78
CA LYS A 176 4.37 9.76 2.83
C LYS A 176 3.31 10.83 2.77
N ARG A 177 3.74 12.06 2.73
CA ARG A 177 2.84 13.17 2.45
C ARG A 177 2.73 13.37 0.94
N TYR A 178 1.50 13.50 0.44
CA TYR A 178 1.22 13.79 -0.96
C TYR A 178 0.18 14.91 -1.07
N GLY A 179 0.65 16.17 -1.16
CA GLY A 179 -0.20 17.35 -0.97
C GLY A 179 -0.61 17.49 0.49
N GLU A 180 -1.92 17.56 0.72
CA GLU A 180 -2.51 17.60 2.06
C GLU A 180 -2.93 16.21 2.60
N GLY A 181 -2.80 15.18 1.75
CA GLY A 181 -3.10 13.78 2.10
C GLY A 181 -1.88 12.94 2.42
#